data_d1802b4bf7ba71a8b3abd69dbf1b2508
#
_entry.id   d1802b4bf7ba71a8b3abd69dbf1b2508
#
_cell.length_a   1.000
_cell.length_b   1.000
_cell.length_c   1.000
_cell.angle_alpha   90.00
_cell.angle_beta   90.00
_cell.angle_gamma   90.00
#
_symmetry.space_group_name_H-M   'P 1'
#
loop_
_entity.id
_entity.type
_entity.pdbx_description
1 polymer ?
#
loop_
_entity_poly.entity_id
_entity_poly.type
_entity_poly.pdbx_seq_one_letter_code
_entity_poly.pdbx_strand_id
1 'polypeptide(L)'
;MESKRSQIAADAVNDAQRRISQWAEVFSLCADPTRIKILFAIHAAPDSSVSQLAAAAGLSANTVTQALATLQRAQVVQSTPDGRFRRWRLVHAGVHQLLHQMDAPHSELHPEHLPPQAE
;
A
#
# COMPACT_ATOMS: atom_id res chain seq x y z
N MET A 1 -30.03 -18.44 22.61
CA MET A 1 -29.45 -18.44 21.26
C MET A 1 -28.88 -17.08 20.89
N GLU A 2 -29.68 -16.04 21.05
CA GLU A 2 -29.18 -14.69 20.70
C GLU A 2 -28.07 -14.23 21.62
N SER A 3 -28.14 -14.51 22.91
CA SER A 3 -27.08 -14.13 23.85
C SER A 3 -25.77 -14.84 23.53
N LYS A 4 -25.85 -16.07 23.02
CA LYS A 4 -24.66 -16.80 22.59
C LYS A 4 -24.04 -16.15 21.34
N ARG A 5 -24.87 -15.75 20.40
CA ARG A 5 -24.40 -15.06 19.20
C ARG A 5 -23.74 -13.74 19.56
N SER A 6 -24.35 -12.96 20.45
CA SER A 6 -23.80 -11.70 20.91
C SER A 6 -22.46 -11.90 21.61
N GLN A 7 -22.36 -12.95 22.42
CA GLN A 7 -21.11 -13.22 23.14
C GLN A 7 -19.99 -13.60 22.17
N ILE A 8 -20.29 -14.45 21.19
CA ILE A 8 -19.30 -14.83 20.18
C ILE A 8 -18.82 -13.61 19.41
N ALA A 9 -19.74 -12.75 19.01
CA ALA A 9 -19.39 -11.54 18.28
C ALA A 9 -18.57 -10.57 19.14
N ALA A 10 -18.94 -10.40 20.40
CA ALA A 10 -18.21 -9.53 21.32
C ALA A 10 -16.79 -10.03 21.54
N ASP A 11 -16.64 -11.34 21.71
CA ASP A 11 -15.32 -11.94 21.91
C ASP A 11 -14.44 -11.72 20.68
N ALA A 12 -15.00 -11.85 19.48
CA ALA A 12 -14.26 -11.60 18.25
C ALA A 12 -13.75 -10.15 18.18
N VAL A 13 -14.61 -9.19 18.54
CA VAL A 13 -14.21 -7.78 18.54
C VAL A 13 -13.16 -7.53 19.62
N ASN A 14 -13.39 -8.02 20.83
CA ASN A 14 -12.49 -7.75 21.95
C ASN A 14 -11.12 -8.37 21.74
N ASP A 15 -11.06 -9.56 21.17
CA ASP A 15 -9.80 -10.24 20.92
C ASP A 15 -9.00 -9.56 19.79
N ALA A 16 -9.66 -8.78 18.95
CA ALA A 16 -9.04 -8.15 17.78
C ALA A 16 -8.88 -6.64 17.94
N GLN A 17 -9.06 -6.07 19.12
CA GLN A 17 -9.06 -4.60 19.30
C GLN A 17 -7.86 -3.92 18.68
N ARG A 18 -6.67 -4.40 18.97
CA ARG A 18 -5.45 -3.80 18.42
C ARG A 18 -5.41 -3.93 16.90
N ARG A 19 -5.73 -5.10 16.39
CA ARG A 19 -5.74 -5.36 14.94
C ARG A 19 -6.76 -4.49 14.22
N ILE A 20 -7.94 -4.32 14.83
CA ILE A 20 -8.99 -3.46 14.28
C ILE A 20 -8.49 -2.01 14.19
N SER A 21 -7.86 -1.50 15.25
CA SER A 21 -7.34 -0.13 15.25
C SER A 21 -6.26 0.06 14.19
N GLN A 22 -5.35 -0.89 14.07
CA GLN A 22 -4.27 -0.83 13.08
C GLN A 22 -4.83 -0.83 11.66
N TRP A 23 -5.79 -1.70 11.37
CA TRP A 23 -6.40 -1.76 10.04
C TRP A 23 -7.27 -0.56 9.74
N ALA A 24 -7.98 -0.03 10.75
CA ALA A 24 -8.76 1.20 10.57
C ALA A 24 -7.87 2.35 10.12
N GLU A 25 -6.68 2.46 10.70
CA GLU A 25 -5.71 3.47 10.31
C GLU A 25 -5.25 3.27 8.88
N VAL A 26 -4.92 2.03 8.50
CA VAL A 26 -4.50 1.71 7.13
C VAL A 26 -5.61 2.00 6.14
N PHE A 27 -6.86 1.59 6.45
CA PHE A 27 -7.99 1.87 5.57
C PHE A 27 -8.21 3.36 5.39
N SER A 28 -8.08 4.14 6.47
CA SER A 28 -8.21 5.60 6.39
C SER A 28 -7.19 6.21 5.45
N LEU A 29 -5.94 5.75 5.55
CA LEU A 29 -4.87 6.22 4.67
C LEU A 29 -5.12 5.86 3.22
N CYS A 30 -5.60 4.65 2.97
CA CYS A 30 -5.83 4.16 1.61
C CYS A 30 -7.16 4.63 1.01
N ALA A 31 -8.01 5.30 1.79
CA ALA A 31 -9.31 5.76 1.29
C ALA A 31 -9.20 6.99 0.40
N ASP A 32 -8.04 7.63 0.34
CA ASP A 32 -7.84 8.82 -0.48
C ASP A 32 -7.48 8.44 -1.92
N PRO A 33 -8.23 8.92 -2.93
CA PRO A 33 -7.96 8.55 -4.32
C PRO A 33 -6.55 8.90 -4.80
N THR A 34 -5.99 10.01 -4.32
CA THR A 34 -4.64 10.42 -4.66
C THR A 34 -3.63 9.37 -4.20
N ARG A 35 -3.77 8.91 -2.96
CA ARG A 35 -2.86 7.90 -2.42
C ARG A 35 -3.04 6.55 -3.12
N ILE A 36 -4.28 6.18 -3.44
CA ILE A 36 -4.53 4.94 -4.18
C ILE A 36 -3.85 4.96 -5.53
N LYS A 37 -3.92 6.09 -6.25
CA LYS A 37 -3.24 6.23 -7.54
C LYS A 37 -1.74 6.00 -7.40
N ILE A 38 -1.13 6.58 -6.38
CA ILE A 38 0.29 6.43 -6.14
C ILE A 38 0.62 4.97 -5.81
N LEU A 39 -0.19 4.34 -4.98
CA LEU A 39 0.00 2.93 -4.62
C LEU A 39 -0.13 2.02 -5.85
N PHE A 40 -1.08 2.30 -6.73
CA PHE A 40 -1.22 1.57 -7.99
C PHE A 40 0.04 1.71 -8.86
N ALA A 41 0.57 2.93 -8.94
CA ALA A 41 1.77 3.20 -9.74
C ALA A 41 2.99 2.46 -9.17
N ILE A 42 3.17 2.49 -7.84
CA ILE A 42 4.27 1.77 -7.20
C ILE A 42 4.10 0.27 -7.38
N HIS A 43 2.87 -0.23 -7.27
CA HIS A 43 2.60 -1.65 -7.43
C HIS A 43 2.98 -2.14 -8.84
N ALA A 44 2.66 -1.34 -9.85
CA ALA A 44 3.00 -1.66 -11.23
C ALA A 44 4.49 -1.48 -11.52
N ALA A 45 5.10 -0.46 -10.93
CA ALA A 45 6.50 -0.11 -11.21
C ALA A 45 7.25 0.20 -9.90
N PRO A 46 7.66 -0.85 -9.17
CA PRO A 46 8.47 -0.66 -7.97
C PRO A 46 9.76 0.09 -8.29
N ASP A 47 10.29 0.78 -7.29
CA ASP A 47 11.53 1.56 -7.39
C ASP A 47 11.39 2.80 -8.28
N SER A 48 10.19 3.31 -8.43
CA SER A 48 9.96 4.57 -9.13
C SER A 48 10.37 5.76 -8.27
N SER A 49 10.81 6.82 -8.95
CA SER A 49 11.11 8.10 -8.30
C SER A 49 9.84 8.94 -8.15
N VAL A 50 9.92 10.03 -7.38
CA VAL A 50 8.80 10.98 -7.24
C VAL A 50 8.34 11.49 -8.60
N SER A 51 9.27 11.90 -9.47
CA SER A 51 8.87 12.43 -10.77
C SER A 51 8.20 11.40 -11.66
N GLN A 52 8.63 10.15 -11.58
CA GLN A 52 8.01 9.07 -12.32
C GLN A 52 6.59 8.79 -11.80
N LEU A 53 6.42 8.78 -10.49
CA LEU A 53 5.09 8.58 -9.89
C LEU A 53 4.15 9.74 -10.19
N ALA A 54 4.67 10.97 -10.15
CA ALA A 54 3.90 12.15 -10.48
C ALA A 54 3.38 12.11 -11.92
N ALA A 55 4.27 11.77 -12.84
CA ALA A 55 3.90 11.65 -14.25
C ALA A 55 2.84 10.53 -14.44
N ALA A 56 3.06 9.38 -13.80
CA ALA A 56 2.16 8.24 -13.94
C ALA A 56 0.77 8.53 -13.39
N ALA A 57 0.69 9.22 -12.26
CA ALA A 57 -0.58 9.47 -11.59
C ALA A 57 -1.25 10.78 -12.02
N GLY A 58 -0.58 11.59 -12.84
CA GLY A 58 -1.12 12.88 -13.24
C GLY A 58 -1.18 13.87 -12.10
N LEU A 59 -0.17 13.87 -11.23
CA LEU A 59 -0.11 14.69 -10.04
C LEU A 59 1.16 15.55 -10.06
N SER A 60 1.18 16.59 -9.21
CA SER A 60 2.38 17.38 -9.02
C SER A 60 3.38 16.60 -8.17
N ALA A 61 4.67 16.91 -8.35
CA ALA A 61 5.72 16.30 -7.53
C ALA A 61 5.49 16.60 -6.03
N ASN A 62 5.03 17.80 -5.70
CA ASN A 62 4.77 18.17 -4.32
C ASN A 62 3.64 17.33 -3.71
N THR A 63 2.57 17.11 -4.46
CA THR A 63 1.47 16.26 -4.00
C THR A 63 1.95 14.83 -3.75
N VAL A 64 2.77 14.30 -4.66
CA VAL A 64 3.32 12.95 -4.51
C VAL A 64 4.24 12.88 -3.29
N THR A 65 5.11 13.86 -3.12
CA THR A 65 6.02 13.90 -1.98
C THR A 65 5.27 13.90 -0.65
N GLN A 66 4.21 14.69 -0.55
CA GLN A 66 3.41 14.76 0.68
C GLN A 66 2.67 13.44 0.94
N ALA A 67 2.10 12.85 -0.10
CA ALA A 67 1.41 11.57 0.02
C ALA A 67 2.38 10.46 0.45
N LEU A 68 3.56 10.42 -0.16
CA LEU A 68 4.56 9.42 0.19
C LEU A 68 5.04 9.58 1.63
N ALA A 69 5.22 10.83 2.09
CA ALA A 69 5.60 11.07 3.49
C ALA A 69 4.56 10.51 4.45
N THR A 70 3.29 10.71 4.15
CA THR A 70 2.20 10.17 4.97
C THR A 70 2.19 8.65 4.96
N LEU A 71 2.32 8.05 3.79
CA LEU A 71 2.35 6.59 3.64
C LEU A 71 3.59 5.99 4.30
N GLN A 72 4.72 6.67 4.25
CA GLN A 72 5.95 6.21 4.88
C GLN A 72 5.84 6.21 6.40
N ARG A 73 5.24 7.24 6.98
CA ARG A 73 5.02 7.29 8.43
C ARG A 73 4.18 6.12 8.92
N ALA A 74 3.24 5.67 8.10
CA ALA A 74 2.38 4.52 8.42
C ALA A 74 3.03 3.19 8.02
N GLN A 75 4.26 3.21 7.52
CA GLN A 75 5.01 2.03 7.13
C GLN A 75 4.35 1.25 5.98
N VAL A 76 3.65 1.97 5.11
CA VAL A 76 3.06 1.37 3.91
C VAL A 76 4.08 1.33 2.78
N VAL A 77 4.90 2.37 2.66
CA VAL A 77 5.95 2.47 1.64
C VAL A 77 7.29 2.80 2.29
N GLN A 78 8.35 2.47 1.59
CA GLN A 78 9.72 2.85 1.97
C GLN A 78 10.45 3.31 0.73
N SER A 79 11.52 4.09 0.95
CA SER A 79 12.39 4.51 -0.12
C SER A 79 13.82 4.13 0.16
N THR A 80 14.59 3.95 -0.91
CA THR A 80 16.03 3.81 -0.85
C THR A 80 16.67 4.92 -1.65
N PRO A 81 17.77 5.51 -1.16
CA PRO A 81 18.45 6.56 -1.93
C PRO A 81 19.16 5.98 -3.15
N ASP A 82 19.15 6.75 -4.23
CA ASP A 82 19.84 6.39 -5.46
C ASP A 82 20.33 7.70 -6.10
N GLY A 83 21.54 8.12 -5.75
CA GLY A 83 22.06 9.42 -6.17
C GLY A 83 21.21 10.55 -5.63
N ARG A 84 20.70 11.38 -6.52
CA ARG A 84 19.80 12.49 -6.18
C ARG A 84 18.37 12.05 -5.94
N PHE A 85 18.02 10.81 -6.28
CA PHE A 85 16.66 10.34 -6.26
C PHE A 85 16.45 9.40 -5.09
N ARG A 86 15.18 9.21 -4.77
CA ARG A 86 14.77 8.14 -3.88
C ARG A 86 13.87 7.22 -4.68
N ARG A 87 14.05 5.92 -4.48
CA ARG A 87 13.28 4.88 -5.17
C ARG A 87 12.28 4.30 -4.19
N TRP A 88 11.02 4.30 -4.56
CA TRP A 88 9.93 3.98 -3.65
C TRP A 88 9.36 2.60 -3.93
N ARG A 89 9.03 1.89 -2.86
CA ARG A 89 8.39 0.59 -2.99
C ARG A 89 7.39 0.37 -1.87
N LEU A 90 6.41 -0.48 -2.18
CA LEU A 90 5.40 -0.92 -1.24
C LEU A 90 6.00 -1.98 -0.32
N VAL A 91 5.81 -1.83 0.99
CA VAL A 91 6.37 -2.78 1.95
C VAL A 91 5.32 -3.37 2.90
N HIS A 92 4.07 -2.90 2.83
CA HIS A 92 3.01 -3.39 3.70
C HIS A 92 2.29 -4.54 3.02
N ALA A 93 2.45 -5.75 3.55
CA ALA A 93 1.88 -6.95 2.95
C ALA A 93 0.36 -6.88 2.82
N GLY A 94 -0.32 -6.35 3.84
CA GLY A 94 -1.78 -6.23 3.81
C GLY A 94 -2.28 -5.27 2.74
N VAL A 95 -1.59 -4.14 2.55
CA VAL A 95 -1.95 -3.19 1.49
C VAL A 95 -1.71 -3.83 0.12
N HIS A 96 -0.61 -4.58 -0.03
CA HIS A 96 -0.34 -5.32 -1.25
C HIS A 96 -1.50 -6.25 -1.59
N GLN A 97 -2.01 -6.98 -0.59
CA GLN A 97 -3.16 -7.87 -0.78
C GLN A 97 -4.42 -7.11 -1.20
N LEU A 98 -4.66 -5.95 -0.58
CA LEU A 98 -5.81 -5.11 -0.96
C LEU A 98 -5.70 -4.64 -2.41
N LEU A 99 -4.51 -4.27 -2.85
CA LEU A 99 -4.30 -3.86 -4.23
C LEU A 99 -4.57 -5.01 -5.19
N HIS A 100 -4.18 -6.23 -4.84
CA HIS A 100 -4.52 -7.41 -5.63
C HIS A 100 -6.04 -7.58 -5.74
N GLN A 101 -6.77 -7.35 -4.66
CA GLN A 101 -8.23 -7.44 -4.67
C GLN A 101 -8.86 -6.38 -5.56
N MET A 102 -8.19 -5.27 -5.77
CA MET A 102 -8.64 -4.19 -6.65
C MET A 102 -8.15 -4.36 -8.07
N ASP A 103 -7.57 -5.52 -8.39
CA ASP A 103 -7.02 -5.81 -9.71
C ASP A 103 -5.91 -4.85 -10.14
N ALA A 104 -5.14 -4.33 -9.18
CA ALA A 104 -3.99 -3.49 -9.48
C ALA A 104 -2.98 -4.30 -10.30
N PRO A 105 -2.52 -3.77 -11.44
CA PRO A 105 -1.66 -4.56 -12.33
C PRO A 105 -0.23 -4.65 -11.80
N HIS A 106 0.41 -5.78 -12.10
CA HIS A 106 1.85 -5.91 -12.04
C HIS A 106 2.42 -5.66 -13.43
N SER A 107 3.72 -5.43 -13.49
CA SER A 107 4.45 -5.36 -14.76
C SER A 107 5.64 -6.29 -14.68
N GLU A 108 6.42 -6.34 -15.75
CA GLU A 108 7.66 -7.10 -15.76
C GLU A 108 8.68 -6.60 -14.74
N LEU A 109 8.47 -5.40 -14.18
CA LEU A 109 9.35 -4.85 -13.14
C LEU A 109 9.06 -5.43 -11.76
N HIS A 110 7.89 -6.05 -11.57
CA HIS A 110 7.55 -6.62 -10.28
C HIS A 110 8.20 -8.00 -10.14
N PRO A 111 8.85 -8.29 -8.99
CA PRO A 111 9.54 -9.57 -8.83
C PRO A 111 8.69 -10.80 -9.10
N GLU A 112 7.39 -10.75 -8.82
CA GLU A 112 6.49 -11.87 -9.05
C GLU A 112 6.26 -12.15 -10.54
N HIS A 113 6.59 -11.20 -11.41
CA HIS A 113 6.42 -11.33 -12.86
C HIS A 113 7.71 -11.64 -13.57
N LEU A 114 8.81 -11.76 -12.84
CA LEU A 114 10.05 -12.21 -13.45
C LEU A 114 9.93 -13.68 -13.83
N PRO A 115 10.52 -14.10 -14.96
CA PRO A 115 10.43 -15.50 -15.33
C PRO A 115 11.05 -16.38 -14.24
N PRO A 116 10.54 -17.59 -14.08
CA PRO A 116 11.15 -18.52 -13.13
C PRO A 116 12.62 -18.67 -13.43
N GLN A 117 13.41 -18.67 -12.38
CA GLN A 117 14.83 -18.85 -12.54
C GLN A 117 15.10 -20.22 -13.13
N ALA A 118 15.97 -20.20 -14.09
CA ALA A 118 16.48 -21.37 -14.78
C ALA A 118 16.03 -22.70 -14.18
N GLU A 119 14.95 -23.14 -14.59
CA GLU A 119 14.56 -24.49 -14.29
C GLU A 119 15.56 -25.46 -14.85
#